data_baf5feb65d7eb5569f4b9e59506ccc8a
#
_entry.id   baf5feb65d7eb5569f4b9e59506ccc8a
#
_cell.length_a   1.000
_cell.length_b   1.000
_cell.length_c   1.000
_cell.angle_alpha   90.00
_cell.angle_beta   90.00
_cell.angle_gamma   90.00
#
_symmetry.space_group_name_H-M   'P 1'
#
loop_
_entity.id
_entity.type
_entity.pdbx_description
1 polymer ?
#
loop_
_entity_poly.entity_id
_entity_poly.type
_entity_poly.pdbx_seq_one_letter_code
_entity_poly.pdbx_strand_id
1 'polypeptide(L)'
;MTRYDELLFERFNEDWSNLPASKMLSLLSVKTQTTLPATVDLELLKKKLNVKFGIDPTGADIHIGHLCPIFVLNIFLKFGHHIDFIIGDFTAKIGDPSGRNTERSLITDKQIATNLATYTQQIAPYIDIKKLKVHKNSEWLSKISLAEFLSVLQRIKLSVATQREDFRNRIENVSLAEVIYAVLMGLDSVNLKSDVELGGIDQILNLSQCRLIQEIYGQKPELAFGTPILEGLSGDGRKMSKSFNNYIAVTSPASDKFGKFMSLPDSLLLKYYQAFGYLYAEEIPDLVKFIEANPLEAKKQLATYFVSIDGNNLEIGRTERENFERKFSKRELTDADFTTVTVAPNTTLVNAIASTGKFASNGEIKRLIMAGAVTDIDTKEKLEISYILTKDVKIKVGKLNTFKIEVK
;
A
#
# COMPACT_ATOMS: atom_id res chain seq x y z
N MET A 1 22.15 20.40 -2.29
CA MET A 1 21.18 19.46 -2.86
C MET A 1 20.17 19.12 -1.77
N THR A 2 18.88 19.27 -2.04
CA THR A 2 17.83 18.99 -1.04
C THR A 2 17.87 17.52 -0.62
N ARG A 3 17.89 17.28 0.68
CA ARG A 3 17.82 15.94 1.29
C ARG A 3 16.33 15.61 1.53
N TYR A 4 15.67 15.04 0.52
CA TYR A 4 14.26 14.70 0.60
C TYR A 4 13.96 13.63 1.67
N ASP A 5 14.89 12.72 1.95
CA ASP A 5 14.76 11.75 3.03
C ASP A 5 14.59 12.42 4.40
N GLU A 6 15.38 13.44 4.69
CA GLU A 6 15.33 14.23 5.93
C GLU A 6 14.07 15.11 5.96
N LEU A 7 13.87 15.91 4.91
CA LEU A 7 12.71 16.80 4.80
C LEU A 7 11.37 16.06 5.00
N LEU A 8 11.21 14.92 4.32
CA LEU A 8 9.96 14.15 4.39
C LEU A 8 9.79 13.47 5.74
N PHE A 9 10.88 13.01 6.36
CA PHE A 9 10.85 12.41 7.70
C PHE A 9 10.49 13.46 8.77
N GLU A 10 11.07 14.66 8.70
CA GLU A 10 10.73 15.78 9.58
C GLU A 10 9.25 16.15 9.46
N ARG A 11 8.73 16.31 8.22
CA ARG A 11 7.32 16.59 7.97
C ARG A 11 6.39 15.48 8.41
N PHE A 12 6.80 14.24 8.27
CA PHE A 12 6.02 13.12 8.75
C PHE A 12 5.80 13.20 10.27
N ASN A 13 6.77 13.73 11.02
CA ASN A 13 6.72 13.87 12.48
C ASN A 13 6.24 15.23 12.98
N GLU A 14 6.16 16.24 12.11
CA GLU A 14 5.74 17.61 12.46
C GLU A 14 4.27 17.69 12.89
N ASP A 15 3.94 18.58 13.81
CA ASP A 15 2.58 18.95 14.16
C ASP A 15 2.06 20.05 13.23
N TRP A 16 0.92 19.82 12.60
CA TRP A 16 0.33 20.75 11.64
C TRP A 16 -0.92 21.45 12.14
N SER A 17 -1.27 21.31 13.41
CA SER A 17 -2.49 21.88 13.99
C SER A 17 -2.59 23.40 13.83
N ASN A 18 -1.46 24.10 13.71
CA ASN A 18 -1.36 25.55 13.53
C ASN A 18 -1.12 26.00 12.08
N LEU A 19 -1.01 25.07 11.13
CA LEU A 19 -0.81 25.42 9.73
C LEU A 19 -2.12 25.92 9.09
N PRO A 20 -2.05 26.88 8.13
CA PRO A 20 -3.24 27.37 7.45
C PRO A 20 -3.83 26.29 6.53
N ALA A 21 -5.16 26.32 6.35
CA ALA A 21 -5.89 25.38 5.48
C ALA A 21 -5.39 25.37 4.02
N SER A 22 -4.75 26.45 3.55
CA SER A 22 -4.11 26.47 2.22
C SER A 22 -2.96 25.48 2.10
N LYS A 23 -2.20 25.23 3.17
CA LYS A 23 -1.16 24.19 3.19
C LYS A 23 -1.76 22.78 3.17
N MET A 24 -2.89 22.59 3.86
CA MET A 24 -3.65 21.35 3.77
C MET A 24 -4.12 21.10 2.35
N LEU A 25 -4.73 22.10 1.69
CA LEU A 25 -5.18 21.98 0.30
C LEU A 25 -4.01 21.66 -0.64
N SER A 26 -2.85 22.30 -0.45
CA SER A 26 -1.64 22.03 -1.22
C SER A 26 -1.19 20.57 -1.08
N LEU A 27 -1.12 20.02 0.15
CA LEU A 27 -0.81 18.61 0.39
C LEU A 27 -1.83 17.65 -0.24
N LEU A 28 -3.13 17.95 -0.09
CA LEU A 28 -4.21 17.15 -0.66
C LEU A 28 -4.14 17.12 -2.18
N SER A 29 -3.87 18.26 -2.84
CA SER A 29 -3.77 18.35 -4.29
C SER A 29 -2.63 17.49 -4.88
N VAL A 30 -1.56 17.26 -4.12
CA VAL A 30 -0.46 16.37 -4.53
C VAL A 30 -0.81 14.90 -4.38
N LYS A 31 -1.57 14.56 -3.35
CA LYS A 31 -1.85 13.16 -2.98
C LYS A 31 -3.13 12.59 -3.57
N THR A 32 -4.00 13.44 -4.11
CA THR A 32 -5.30 13.01 -4.66
C THR A 32 -5.35 13.24 -6.16
N GLN A 33 -5.96 12.31 -6.86
CA GLN A 33 -6.11 12.36 -8.31
C GLN A 33 -7.45 12.99 -8.73
N THR A 34 -8.47 12.86 -7.88
CA THR A 34 -9.84 13.33 -8.15
C THR A 34 -10.48 13.80 -6.86
N THR A 35 -11.31 14.83 -6.97
CA THR A 35 -12.16 15.31 -5.86
C THR A 35 -13.60 15.49 -6.34
N LEU A 36 -14.56 15.27 -5.44
CA LEU A 36 -15.98 15.55 -5.68
C LEU A 36 -16.51 16.51 -4.58
N PRO A 37 -16.96 17.71 -4.91
CA PRO A 37 -16.91 18.33 -6.24
C PRO A 37 -15.47 18.58 -6.70
N ALA A 38 -15.27 18.85 -7.99
CA ALA A 38 -13.95 19.07 -8.58
C ALA A 38 -13.16 20.23 -7.95
N THR A 39 -13.85 21.19 -7.37
CA THR A 39 -13.26 22.32 -6.63
C THR A 39 -13.55 22.17 -5.15
N VAL A 40 -12.49 22.19 -4.34
CA VAL A 40 -12.59 22.15 -2.87
C VAL A 40 -12.67 23.57 -2.33
N ASP A 41 -13.72 23.86 -1.57
CA ASP A 41 -13.86 25.13 -0.89
C ASP A 41 -12.90 25.21 0.30
N LEU A 42 -11.96 26.16 0.24
CA LEU A 42 -10.97 26.39 1.29
C LEU A 42 -11.63 26.76 2.63
N GLU A 43 -12.76 27.49 2.61
CA GLU A 43 -13.47 27.84 3.84
C GLU A 43 -14.04 26.62 4.58
N LEU A 44 -14.34 25.56 3.84
CA LEU A 44 -14.76 24.31 4.45
C LEU A 44 -13.61 23.64 5.21
N LEU A 45 -12.40 23.65 4.65
CA LEU A 45 -11.22 23.06 5.28
C LEU A 45 -10.75 23.80 6.56
N LYS A 46 -11.21 25.05 6.77
CA LYS A 46 -10.96 25.78 8.02
C LYS A 46 -11.83 25.31 9.19
N LYS A 47 -12.91 24.59 8.90
CA LYS A 47 -13.83 24.07 9.91
C LYS A 47 -13.33 22.70 10.40
N LYS A 48 -13.73 22.32 11.59
CA LYS A 48 -13.51 20.97 12.09
C LYS A 48 -14.44 20.02 11.35
N LEU A 49 -13.87 19.06 10.62
CA LEU A 49 -14.59 18.13 9.75
C LEU A 49 -14.63 16.73 10.36
N ASN A 50 -15.70 16.01 10.07
CA ASN A 50 -15.82 14.55 10.29
C ASN A 50 -15.37 13.84 9.02
N VAL A 51 -14.24 13.16 9.08
CA VAL A 51 -13.62 12.48 7.96
C VAL A 51 -13.85 10.99 8.08
N LYS A 52 -14.55 10.42 7.13
CA LYS A 52 -14.84 8.98 7.05
C LYS A 52 -13.81 8.27 6.19
N PHE A 53 -13.33 7.14 6.66
CA PHE A 53 -12.58 6.18 5.85
C PHE A 53 -12.97 4.76 6.26
N GLY A 54 -13.42 3.96 5.30
CA GLY A 54 -13.87 2.59 5.54
C GLY A 54 -12.96 1.57 4.89
N ILE A 55 -12.83 0.42 5.54
CA ILE A 55 -12.18 -0.78 5.00
C ILE A 55 -13.04 -2.01 5.21
N ASP A 56 -13.11 -2.86 4.20
CA ASP A 56 -13.58 -4.23 4.33
C ASP A 56 -12.39 -5.14 4.65
N PRO A 57 -12.30 -5.73 5.85
CA PRO A 57 -11.14 -6.52 6.27
C PRO A 57 -11.10 -7.91 5.61
N THR A 58 -10.98 -7.93 4.29
CA THR A 58 -11.11 -9.13 3.45
C THR A 58 -9.79 -9.86 3.20
N GLY A 59 -8.67 -9.33 3.68
CA GLY A 59 -7.33 -9.92 3.62
C GLY A 59 -6.49 -9.54 4.84
N ALA A 60 -5.63 -10.46 5.29
CA ALA A 60 -4.82 -10.25 6.48
C ALA A 60 -3.65 -9.27 6.26
N ASP A 61 -3.03 -9.30 5.08
CA ASP A 61 -1.83 -8.50 4.81
C ASP A 61 -2.10 -7.40 3.81
N ILE A 62 -1.46 -6.27 4.01
CA ILE A 62 -1.53 -5.13 3.11
C ILE A 62 -0.17 -4.85 2.46
N HIS A 63 -0.19 -4.22 1.31
CA HIS A 63 0.98 -3.68 0.65
C HIS A 63 0.93 -2.15 0.66
N ILE A 64 2.07 -1.50 0.36
CA ILE A 64 2.17 -0.04 0.47
C ILE A 64 1.13 0.72 -0.38
N GLY A 65 0.61 0.14 -1.46
CA GLY A 65 -0.48 0.76 -2.23
C GLY A 65 -1.75 1.03 -1.40
N HIS A 66 -2.05 0.22 -0.37
CA HIS A 66 -3.16 0.45 0.54
C HIS A 66 -2.91 1.61 1.52
N LEU A 67 -1.65 2.07 1.62
CA LEU A 67 -1.31 3.20 2.47
C LEU A 67 -1.63 4.56 1.82
N CYS A 68 -1.86 4.63 0.51
CA CYS A 68 -2.17 5.91 -0.15
C CYS A 68 -3.31 6.67 0.54
N PRO A 69 -4.50 6.07 0.77
CA PRO A 69 -5.55 6.76 1.52
C PRO A 69 -5.18 6.99 2.99
N ILE A 70 -4.36 6.14 3.61
CA ILE A 70 -3.90 6.34 5.01
C ILE A 70 -3.02 7.59 5.11
N PHE A 71 -2.13 7.86 4.13
CA PHE A 71 -1.34 9.08 4.11
C PHE A 71 -2.19 10.34 3.92
N VAL A 72 -3.29 10.25 3.15
CA VAL A 72 -4.26 11.36 3.04
C VAL A 72 -5.05 11.52 4.33
N LEU A 73 -5.50 10.42 4.95
CA LEU A 73 -6.18 10.43 6.23
C LEU A 73 -5.33 11.08 7.33
N ASN A 74 -4.02 10.78 7.33
CA ASN A 74 -3.07 11.36 8.28
C ASN A 74 -2.92 12.89 8.09
N ILE A 75 -3.11 13.45 6.87
CA ILE A 75 -3.18 14.91 6.68
C ILE A 75 -4.34 15.48 7.50
N PHE A 76 -5.54 14.95 7.33
CA PHE A 76 -6.71 15.40 8.07
C PHE A 76 -6.50 15.29 9.59
N LEU A 77 -5.94 14.18 10.05
CA LEU A 77 -5.65 13.95 11.46
C LEU A 77 -4.68 15.00 12.03
N LYS A 78 -3.58 15.29 11.29
CA LYS A 78 -2.56 16.29 11.69
C LYS A 78 -3.09 17.73 11.70
N PHE A 79 -4.07 18.05 10.85
CA PHE A 79 -4.79 19.33 10.88
C PHE A 79 -5.89 19.37 11.94
N GLY A 80 -6.03 18.32 12.77
CA GLY A 80 -6.92 18.29 13.92
C GLY A 80 -8.39 17.97 13.59
N HIS A 81 -8.70 17.41 12.42
CA HIS A 81 -10.04 16.94 12.07
C HIS A 81 -10.40 15.64 12.81
N HIS A 82 -11.69 15.33 12.92
CA HIS A 82 -12.15 14.06 13.47
C HIS A 82 -12.10 12.96 12.41
N ILE A 83 -11.57 11.79 12.80
CA ILE A 83 -11.48 10.65 11.90
C ILE A 83 -12.38 9.55 12.42
N ASP A 84 -13.41 9.22 11.64
CA ASP A 84 -14.27 8.06 11.80
C ASP A 84 -13.74 6.93 10.90
N PHE A 85 -13.10 5.93 11.51
CA PHE A 85 -12.52 4.78 10.83
C PHE A 85 -13.51 3.62 10.87
N ILE A 86 -14.05 3.23 9.72
CA ILE A 86 -15.09 2.20 9.61
C ILE A 86 -14.48 0.84 9.31
N ILE A 87 -14.84 -0.13 10.10
CA ILE A 87 -14.68 -1.53 9.82
C ILE A 87 -15.96 -2.01 9.15
N GLY A 88 -15.86 -2.37 7.89
CA GLY A 88 -16.96 -2.89 7.12
C GLY A 88 -17.27 -4.36 7.46
N ASP A 89 -17.62 -4.67 8.70
CA ASP A 89 -17.94 -6.03 9.14
C ASP A 89 -19.29 -6.53 8.58
N PHE A 90 -20.19 -5.60 8.25
CA PHE A 90 -21.41 -5.91 7.53
C PHE A 90 -21.16 -5.98 6.01
N THR A 91 -20.50 -4.96 5.44
CA THR A 91 -20.26 -4.84 4.01
C THR A 91 -19.25 -5.86 3.48
N ALA A 92 -18.30 -6.30 4.28
CA ALA A 92 -17.34 -7.34 3.90
C ALA A 92 -18.00 -8.68 3.54
N LYS A 93 -19.21 -8.96 4.06
CA LYS A 93 -19.99 -10.16 3.72
C LYS A 93 -20.52 -10.12 2.29
N ILE A 94 -20.71 -8.92 1.73
CA ILE A 94 -21.07 -8.68 0.33
C ILE A 94 -19.77 -8.56 -0.48
N GLY A 95 -18.85 -7.74 0.00
CA GLY A 95 -17.60 -7.37 -0.63
C GLY A 95 -17.75 -6.29 -1.69
N ASP A 96 -16.80 -5.37 -1.67
CA ASP A 96 -16.73 -4.27 -2.64
C ASP A 96 -16.56 -4.80 -4.07
N PRO A 97 -17.47 -4.42 -5.01
CA PRO A 97 -17.38 -4.83 -6.40
C PRO A 97 -16.27 -4.12 -7.20
N SER A 98 -15.64 -3.07 -6.66
CA SER A 98 -14.69 -2.22 -7.38
C SER A 98 -13.46 -2.97 -7.89
N GLY A 99 -13.18 -2.81 -9.19
CA GLY A 99 -11.96 -3.33 -9.84
C GLY A 99 -11.85 -4.84 -9.87
N ARG A 100 -12.96 -5.59 -9.93
CA ARG A 100 -13.01 -7.06 -9.89
C ARG A 100 -13.65 -7.67 -11.13
N ASN A 101 -13.14 -8.84 -11.44
CA ASN A 101 -13.63 -9.66 -12.56
C ASN A 101 -14.30 -10.96 -12.10
N THR A 102 -14.32 -11.28 -10.79
CA THR A 102 -14.87 -12.53 -10.24
C THR A 102 -15.61 -12.31 -8.94
N GLU A 103 -16.60 -13.15 -8.65
CA GLU A 103 -17.29 -13.20 -7.37
C GLU A 103 -16.34 -13.48 -6.20
N ARG A 104 -16.73 -13.05 -5.02
CA ARG A 104 -16.02 -13.27 -3.77
C ARG A 104 -16.55 -14.49 -3.02
N SER A 105 -15.66 -15.28 -2.44
CA SER A 105 -16.03 -16.23 -1.40
C SER A 105 -16.48 -15.49 -0.14
N LEU A 106 -17.58 -15.96 0.47
CA LEU A 106 -18.09 -15.42 1.73
C LEU A 106 -17.02 -15.48 2.83
N ILE A 107 -16.90 -14.38 3.55
CA ILE A 107 -15.97 -14.26 4.67
C ILE A 107 -16.72 -14.42 5.99
N THR A 108 -16.14 -15.14 6.95
CA THR A 108 -16.73 -15.36 8.28
C THR A 108 -16.39 -14.23 9.25
N ASP A 109 -17.23 -14.03 10.29
CA ASP A 109 -16.99 -13.03 11.33
C ASP A 109 -15.64 -13.25 12.06
N LYS A 110 -15.20 -14.51 12.21
CA LYS A 110 -13.88 -14.84 12.79
C LYS A 110 -12.73 -14.37 11.90
N GLN A 111 -12.84 -14.56 10.59
CA GLN A 111 -11.85 -14.06 9.62
C GLN A 111 -11.80 -12.54 9.59
N ILE A 112 -12.97 -11.88 9.64
CA ILE A 112 -13.09 -10.42 9.73
C ILE A 112 -12.34 -9.91 10.96
N ALA A 113 -12.58 -10.48 12.15
CA ALA A 113 -11.91 -10.08 13.40
C ALA A 113 -10.39 -10.28 13.34
N THR A 114 -9.93 -11.41 12.80
CA THR A 114 -8.49 -11.70 12.66
C THR A 114 -7.82 -10.73 11.70
N ASN A 115 -8.41 -10.50 10.53
CA ASN A 115 -7.87 -9.61 9.51
C ASN A 115 -7.81 -8.16 10.03
N LEU A 116 -8.81 -7.73 10.81
CA LEU A 116 -8.84 -6.40 11.39
C LEU A 116 -7.69 -6.16 12.38
N ALA A 117 -7.46 -7.10 13.30
CA ALA A 117 -6.36 -6.98 14.27
C ALA A 117 -5.01 -6.84 13.55
N THR A 118 -4.81 -7.60 12.47
CA THR A 118 -3.62 -7.53 11.64
C THR A 118 -3.53 -6.18 10.89
N TYR A 119 -4.64 -5.69 10.35
CA TYR A 119 -4.67 -4.44 9.58
C TYR A 119 -4.26 -3.24 10.44
N THR A 120 -4.85 -3.11 11.64
CA THR A 120 -4.53 -2.00 12.56
C THR A 120 -3.06 -1.99 12.96
N GLN A 121 -2.47 -3.15 13.22
CA GLN A 121 -1.04 -3.24 13.50
C GLN A 121 -0.16 -2.78 12.33
N GLN A 122 -0.56 -3.11 11.11
CA GLN A 122 0.19 -2.77 9.91
C GLN A 122 0.13 -1.27 9.56
N ILE A 123 -0.97 -0.58 9.88
CA ILE A 123 -1.07 0.87 9.62
C ILE A 123 -0.54 1.74 10.76
N ALA A 124 -0.33 1.18 11.95
CA ALA A 124 0.12 1.91 13.15
C ALA A 124 1.40 2.76 12.95
N PRO A 125 2.40 2.34 12.16
CA PRO A 125 3.57 3.17 11.88
C PRO A 125 3.27 4.45 11.10
N TYR A 126 2.15 4.48 10.36
CA TYR A 126 1.84 5.55 9.38
C TYR A 126 0.77 6.52 9.86
N ILE A 127 0.02 6.19 10.90
CA ILE A 127 -1.04 7.02 11.45
C ILE A 127 -1.24 6.72 12.95
N ASP A 128 -1.50 7.75 13.76
CA ASP A 128 -1.81 7.56 15.19
C ASP A 128 -3.19 6.93 15.38
N ILE A 129 -3.21 5.60 15.52
CA ILE A 129 -4.45 4.81 15.67
C ILE A 129 -5.25 5.25 16.90
N LYS A 130 -4.60 5.74 17.96
CA LYS A 130 -5.28 6.15 19.20
C LYS A 130 -6.18 7.37 19.01
N LYS A 131 -5.92 8.14 17.97
CA LYS A 131 -6.73 9.31 17.59
C LYS A 131 -7.87 8.99 16.62
N LEU A 132 -7.96 7.74 16.15
CA LEU A 132 -9.04 7.30 15.28
C LEU A 132 -10.24 6.84 16.11
N LYS A 133 -11.44 7.26 15.75
CA LYS A 133 -12.66 6.73 16.29
C LYS A 133 -13.10 5.54 15.44
N VAL A 134 -12.92 4.35 15.95
CA VAL A 134 -13.20 3.12 15.23
C VAL A 134 -14.65 2.71 15.41
N HIS A 135 -15.33 2.37 14.31
CA HIS A 135 -16.71 1.91 14.26
C HIS A 135 -16.81 0.60 13.47
N LYS A 136 -17.85 -0.18 13.79
CA LYS A 136 -18.29 -1.29 12.95
C LYS A 136 -19.58 -0.87 12.25
N ASN A 137 -19.66 -1.00 10.94
CA ASN A 137 -20.88 -0.58 10.25
C ASN A 137 -22.10 -1.48 10.52
N SER A 138 -21.89 -2.67 11.06
CA SER A 138 -22.99 -3.49 11.60
C SER A 138 -23.76 -2.81 12.74
N GLU A 139 -23.16 -1.84 13.45
CA GLU A 139 -23.78 -1.12 14.57
C GLU A 139 -25.05 -0.34 14.15
N TRP A 140 -25.11 0.10 12.93
CA TRP A 140 -26.26 0.80 12.35
C TRP A 140 -26.91 0.07 11.19
N LEU A 141 -26.16 -0.56 10.27
CA LEU A 141 -26.73 -1.23 9.10
C LEU A 141 -27.66 -2.39 9.49
N SER A 142 -27.35 -3.12 10.57
CA SER A 142 -28.19 -4.20 11.06
C SER A 142 -29.51 -3.72 11.68
N LYS A 143 -29.65 -2.44 11.97
CA LYS A 143 -30.84 -1.84 12.60
C LYS A 143 -31.78 -1.15 11.60
N ILE A 144 -31.34 -0.95 10.37
CA ILE A 144 -32.14 -0.34 9.32
C ILE A 144 -33.30 -1.29 9.00
N SER A 145 -34.55 -0.78 9.09
CA SER A 145 -35.72 -1.58 8.73
C SER A 145 -35.77 -1.82 7.23
N LEU A 146 -36.36 -2.95 6.82
CA LEU A 146 -36.56 -3.24 5.40
C LEU A 146 -37.37 -2.13 4.70
N ALA A 147 -38.37 -1.56 5.40
CA ALA A 147 -39.17 -0.46 4.86
C ALA A 147 -38.34 0.79 4.59
N GLU A 148 -37.49 1.17 5.51
CA GLU A 148 -36.55 2.30 5.34
C GLU A 148 -35.59 2.03 4.18
N PHE A 149 -34.98 0.87 4.16
CA PHE A 149 -34.04 0.50 3.10
C PHE A 149 -34.70 0.55 1.71
N LEU A 150 -35.87 -0.01 1.57
CA LEU A 150 -36.66 0.04 0.32
C LEU A 150 -36.98 1.49 -0.08
N SER A 151 -37.32 2.36 0.89
CA SER A 151 -37.61 3.76 0.60
C SER A 151 -36.38 4.52 0.02
N VAL A 152 -35.17 4.16 0.45
CA VAL A 152 -33.92 4.69 -0.13
C VAL A 152 -33.72 4.15 -1.54
N LEU A 153 -33.86 2.83 -1.74
CA LEU A 153 -33.67 2.20 -3.04
C LEU A 153 -34.61 2.74 -4.12
N GLN A 154 -35.85 3.06 -3.76
CA GLN A 154 -36.84 3.66 -4.68
C GLN A 154 -36.41 5.02 -5.24
N ARG A 155 -35.51 5.73 -4.55
CA ARG A 155 -35.02 7.04 -4.95
C ARG A 155 -33.75 6.98 -5.81
N ILE A 156 -33.18 5.78 -6.00
CA ILE A 156 -31.96 5.56 -6.79
C ILE A 156 -32.31 4.90 -8.12
N LYS A 157 -31.96 5.52 -9.23
CA LYS A 157 -32.19 4.93 -10.55
C LYS A 157 -31.21 3.79 -10.78
N LEU A 158 -31.67 2.65 -11.29
CA LEU A 158 -30.84 1.50 -11.61
C LEU A 158 -29.69 1.87 -12.56
N SER A 159 -29.94 2.76 -13.54
CA SER A 159 -28.90 3.26 -14.43
C SER A 159 -27.74 3.97 -13.73
N VAL A 160 -27.99 4.60 -12.57
CA VAL A 160 -26.96 5.23 -11.74
C VAL A 160 -26.20 4.18 -10.94
N ALA A 161 -26.91 3.22 -10.35
CA ALA A 161 -26.32 2.14 -9.57
C ALA A 161 -25.41 1.21 -10.41
N THR A 162 -25.69 1.07 -11.71
CA THR A 162 -25.00 0.17 -12.63
C THR A 162 -24.07 0.87 -13.63
N GLN A 163 -23.72 2.15 -13.40
CA GLN A 163 -22.82 2.91 -14.31
C GLN A 163 -21.40 2.36 -14.41
N ARG A 164 -20.99 1.51 -13.50
CA ARG A 164 -19.66 0.96 -13.40
C ARG A 164 -19.28 0.12 -14.62
N GLU A 165 -18.09 0.35 -15.15
CA GLU A 165 -17.55 -0.43 -16.26
C GLU A 165 -17.37 -1.91 -15.89
N ASP A 166 -16.91 -2.20 -14.66
CA ASP A 166 -16.77 -3.55 -14.13
C ASP A 166 -18.12 -4.30 -14.04
N PHE A 167 -19.25 -3.61 -13.83
CA PHE A 167 -20.58 -4.21 -13.92
C PHE A 167 -20.96 -4.51 -15.37
N ARG A 168 -20.69 -3.59 -16.30
CA ARG A 168 -20.99 -3.80 -17.73
C ARG A 168 -20.24 -5.01 -18.29
N ASN A 169 -18.99 -5.19 -17.89
CA ASN A 169 -18.12 -6.26 -18.37
C ASN A 169 -18.51 -7.66 -17.84
N ARG A 170 -19.32 -7.74 -16.77
CA ARG A 170 -19.74 -9.00 -16.14
C ARG A 170 -21.21 -9.00 -15.70
N ILE A 171 -22.06 -8.29 -16.39
CA ILE A 171 -23.45 -8.04 -16.00
C ILE A 171 -24.25 -9.32 -15.69
N GLU A 172 -23.95 -10.42 -16.38
CA GLU A 172 -24.58 -11.72 -16.17
C GLU A 172 -24.21 -12.37 -14.81
N ASN A 173 -23.11 -11.92 -14.19
CA ASN A 173 -22.56 -12.48 -12.96
C ASN A 173 -22.53 -11.47 -11.80
N VAL A 174 -23.20 -10.32 -11.93
CA VAL A 174 -23.32 -9.32 -10.87
C VAL A 174 -24.51 -9.63 -10.00
N SER A 175 -24.30 -9.83 -8.71
CA SER A 175 -25.39 -10.02 -7.75
C SER A 175 -26.07 -8.68 -7.41
N LEU A 176 -27.36 -8.71 -7.03
CA LEU A 176 -28.03 -7.52 -6.51
C LEU A 176 -27.36 -6.96 -5.25
N ALA A 177 -26.77 -7.83 -4.43
CA ALA A 177 -26.02 -7.40 -3.25
C ALA A 177 -24.82 -6.51 -3.63
N GLU A 178 -24.08 -6.84 -4.70
CA GLU A 178 -23.01 -6.00 -5.20
C GLU A 178 -23.51 -4.65 -5.72
N VAL A 179 -24.68 -4.62 -6.37
CA VAL A 179 -25.28 -3.36 -6.88
C VAL A 179 -25.62 -2.41 -5.73
N ILE A 180 -26.10 -2.92 -4.61
CA ILE A 180 -26.49 -2.12 -3.45
C ILE A 180 -25.33 -1.81 -2.49
N TYR A 181 -24.14 -2.37 -2.71
CA TYR A 181 -22.97 -2.14 -1.85
C TYR A 181 -22.69 -0.64 -1.60
N ALA A 182 -22.68 0.17 -2.67
CA ALA A 182 -22.46 1.61 -2.56
C ALA A 182 -23.58 2.35 -1.80
N VAL A 183 -24.79 1.81 -1.78
CA VAL A 183 -25.89 2.34 -0.96
C VAL A 183 -25.62 2.13 0.52
N LEU A 184 -25.12 0.94 0.89
CA LEU A 184 -24.73 0.64 2.28
C LEU A 184 -23.59 1.52 2.73
N MET A 185 -22.58 1.74 1.88
CA MET A 185 -21.48 2.66 2.12
C MET A 185 -21.97 4.11 2.31
N GLY A 186 -22.98 4.54 1.54
CA GLY A 186 -23.62 5.86 1.71
C GLY A 186 -24.43 5.98 3.01
N LEU A 187 -25.03 4.88 3.49
CA LEU A 187 -25.69 4.87 4.79
C LEU A 187 -24.70 5.01 5.95
N ASP A 188 -23.46 4.56 5.78
CA ASP A 188 -22.35 4.87 6.71
C ASP A 188 -22.13 6.39 6.79
N SER A 189 -22.07 7.08 5.63
CA SER A 189 -21.90 8.54 5.58
C SER A 189 -23.05 9.28 6.26
N VAL A 190 -24.27 8.82 6.05
CA VAL A 190 -25.49 9.38 6.69
C VAL A 190 -25.44 9.21 8.19
N ASN A 191 -25.12 8.01 8.69
CA ASN A 191 -25.08 7.73 10.12
C ASN A 191 -24.00 8.55 10.84
N LEU A 192 -22.81 8.69 10.24
CA LEU A 192 -21.69 9.44 10.79
C LEU A 192 -21.78 10.95 10.52
N LYS A 193 -22.71 11.38 9.65
CA LYS A 193 -22.77 12.79 9.17
C LYS A 193 -21.43 13.25 8.68
N SER A 194 -20.78 12.44 7.84
CA SER A 194 -19.45 12.73 7.35
C SER A 194 -19.42 13.95 6.45
N ASP A 195 -18.40 14.79 6.65
CA ASP A 195 -18.11 15.96 5.81
C ASP A 195 -17.13 15.60 4.68
N VAL A 196 -16.33 14.54 4.88
CA VAL A 196 -15.29 14.09 3.95
C VAL A 196 -15.25 12.58 3.92
N GLU A 197 -15.07 12.01 2.72
CA GLU A 197 -14.79 10.60 2.53
C GLU A 197 -13.55 10.38 1.65
N LEU A 198 -12.75 9.38 1.99
CA LEU A 198 -11.53 9.01 1.27
C LEU A 198 -11.66 7.61 0.67
N GLY A 199 -11.11 7.44 -0.54
CA GLY A 199 -11.01 6.15 -1.20
C GLY A 199 -9.95 6.14 -2.30
N GLY A 200 -9.69 4.99 -2.90
CA GLY A 200 -8.94 4.92 -4.16
C GLY A 200 -9.76 5.50 -5.32
N ILE A 201 -9.11 5.85 -6.43
CA ILE A 201 -9.82 6.35 -7.62
C ILE A 201 -10.83 5.33 -8.16
N ASP A 202 -10.63 4.03 -7.92
CA ASP A 202 -11.56 2.96 -8.25
C ASP A 202 -12.85 3.02 -7.42
N GLN A 203 -12.86 3.74 -6.29
CA GLN A 203 -14.01 3.97 -5.43
C GLN A 203 -14.85 5.19 -5.84
N ILE A 204 -14.44 5.97 -6.84
CA ILE A 204 -15.07 7.28 -7.14
C ILE A 204 -16.58 7.18 -7.40
N LEU A 205 -17.06 6.08 -7.99
CA LEU A 205 -18.49 5.84 -8.20
C LEU A 205 -19.22 5.52 -6.89
N ASN A 206 -18.61 4.74 -5.99
CA ASN A 206 -19.15 4.49 -4.66
C ASN A 206 -19.22 5.81 -3.87
N LEU A 207 -18.14 6.60 -3.87
CA LEU A 207 -18.09 7.92 -3.25
C LEU A 207 -19.15 8.89 -3.80
N SER A 208 -19.38 8.86 -5.11
CA SER A 208 -20.45 9.64 -5.75
C SER A 208 -21.84 9.22 -5.27
N GLN A 209 -22.07 7.92 -5.08
CA GLN A 209 -23.33 7.40 -4.54
C GLN A 209 -23.49 7.75 -3.05
N CYS A 210 -22.45 7.73 -2.24
CA CYS A 210 -22.50 8.18 -0.84
C CYS A 210 -23.03 9.61 -0.74
N ARG A 211 -22.55 10.51 -1.58
CA ARG A 211 -23.02 11.88 -1.69
C ARG A 211 -24.51 11.98 -2.04
N LEU A 212 -24.96 11.17 -3.01
CA LEU A 212 -26.38 11.08 -3.37
C LEU A 212 -27.25 10.57 -2.22
N ILE A 213 -26.77 9.58 -1.45
CA ILE A 213 -27.51 9.06 -0.29
C ILE A 213 -27.64 10.11 0.80
N GLN A 214 -26.59 10.90 1.06
CA GLN A 214 -26.69 12.04 1.99
C GLN A 214 -27.74 13.05 1.54
N GLU A 215 -27.80 13.41 0.25
CA GLU A 215 -28.86 14.28 -0.30
C GLU A 215 -30.27 13.69 -0.10
N ILE A 216 -30.41 12.39 -0.30
CA ILE A 216 -31.68 11.67 -0.05
C ILE A 216 -32.12 11.84 1.40
N TYR A 217 -31.21 11.85 2.35
CA TYR A 217 -31.50 12.08 3.77
C TYR A 217 -31.53 13.57 4.17
N GLY A 218 -31.43 14.51 3.21
CA GLY A 218 -31.41 15.95 3.47
C GLY A 218 -30.15 16.46 4.15
N GLN A 219 -29.05 15.70 4.08
CA GLN A 219 -27.74 16.11 4.55
C GLN A 219 -26.96 16.82 3.43
N LYS A 220 -25.99 17.65 3.82
CA LYS A 220 -25.05 18.23 2.86
C LYS A 220 -24.11 17.12 2.35
N PRO A 221 -23.95 16.96 1.01
CA PRO A 221 -23.03 15.99 0.47
C PRO A 221 -21.59 16.23 0.90
N GLU A 222 -20.91 15.19 1.33
CA GLU A 222 -19.51 15.20 1.73
C GLU A 222 -18.55 15.54 0.58
N LEU A 223 -17.37 16.03 0.91
CA LEU A 223 -16.25 16.05 -0.02
C LEU A 223 -15.70 14.63 -0.19
N ALA A 224 -15.47 14.21 -1.42
CA ALA A 224 -14.83 12.94 -1.68
C ALA A 224 -13.45 13.14 -2.32
N PHE A 225 -12.45 12.40 -1.83
CA PHE A 225 -11.09 12.43 -2.35
C PHE A 225 -10.69 11.05 -2.85
N GLY A 226 -10.33 10.97 -4.14
CA GLY A 226 -9.83 9.77 -4.78
C GLY A 226 -8.30 9.75 -4.82
N THR A 227 -7.69 8.80 -4.11
CA THR A 227 -6.23 8.61 -4.14
C THR A 227 -5.82 7.78 -5.35
N PRO A 228 -4.60 7.97 -5.89
CA PRO A 228 -4.13 7.18 -7.02
C PRO A 228 -3.96 5.71 -6.66
N ILE A 229 -4.21 4.83 -7.63
CA ILE A 229 -3.81 3.43 -7.56
C ILE A 229 -2.36 3.34 -8.01
N LEU A 230 -1.50 2.83 -7.14
CA LEU A 230 -0.09 2.69 -7.46
C LEU A 230 0.14 1.50 -8.40
N GLU A 231 0.95 1.76 -9.41
CA GLU A 231 1.55 0.74 -10.25
C GLU A 231 2.59 -0.06 -9.46
N GLY A 232 2.69 -1.35 -9.73
CA GLY A 232 3.64 -2.23 -9.06
C GLY A 232 5.07 -2.08 -9.58
N LEU A 233 6.00 -2.79 -8.96
CA LEU A 233 7.44 -2.70 -9.24
C LEU A 233 7.85 -3.22 -10.61
N SER A 234 6.96 -3.93 -11.34
CA SER A 234 7.24 -4.48 -12.68
C SER A 234 7.35 -3.41 -13.76
N GLY A 235 6.79 -2.21 -13.56
CA GLY A 235 6.81 -1.12 -14.53
C GLY A 235 6.01 -1.42 -15.82
N ASP A 236 5.05 -2.31 -15.74
CA ASP A 236 4.24 -2.80 -16.88
C ASP A 236 2.83 -2.22 -16.92
N GLY A 237 2.58 -1.16 -16.16
CA GLY A 237 1.29 -0.48 -16.05
C GLY A 237 0.27 -1.17 -15.15
N ARG A 238 0.55 -2.41 -14.66
CA ARG A 238 -0.37 -3.12 -13.78
C ARG A 238 -0.32 -2.57 -12.36
N LYS A 239 -1.49 -2.46 -11.73
CA LYS A 239 -1.59 -2.08 -10.32
C LYS A 239 -0.75 -2.98 -9.43
N MET A 240 -0.26 -2.41 -8.33
CA MET A 240 0.40 -3.17 -7.27
C MET A 240 -0.54 -4.25 -6.73
N SER A 241 -0.10 -5.50 -6.74
CA SER A 241 -0.90 -6.65 -6.29
C SER A 241 -0.02 -7.83 -5.88
N LYS A 242 -0.49 -8.57 -4.88
CA LYS A 242 0.11 -9.85 -4.47
C LYS A 242 0.06 -10.88 -5.59
N SER A 243 -1.07 -10.95 -6.31
CA SER A 243 -1.27 -11.89 -7.43
C SER A 243 -0.27 -11.71 -8.55
N PHE A 244 0.24 -10.49 -8.74
CA PHE A 244 1.26 -10.18 -9.75
C PHE A 244 2.69 -10.23 -9.20
N ASN A 245 2.86 -10.49 -7.91
CA ASN A 245 4.16 -10.47 -7.23
C ASN A 245 4.99 -9.18 -7.49
N ASN A 246 4.32 -8.05 -7.70
CA ASN A 246 4.90 -6.75 -8.02
C ASN A 246 4.72 -5.73 -6.89
N TYR A 247 4.68 -6.19 -5.64
CA TYR A 247 4.30 -5.40 -4.48
C TYR A 247 5.40 -5.30 -3.42
N ILE A 248 5.26 -4.28 -2.57
CA ILE A 248 6.02 -4.15 -1.32
C ILE A 248 5.05 -4.40 -0.16
N ALA A 249 5.25 -5.49 0.59
CA ALA A 249 4.44 -5.75 1.77
C ALA A 249 4.79 -4.77 2.89
N VAL A 250 3.78 -4.28 3.59
CA VAL A 250 3.98 -3.39 4.74
C VAL A 250 4.76 -4.10 5.87
N THR A 251 4.59 -5.41 5.99
CA THR A 251 5.26 -6.25 7.00
C THR A 251 6.66 -6.73 6.61
N SER A 252 7.14 -6.41 5.39
CA SER A 252 8.50 -6.80 4.98
C SER A 252 9.56 -6.18 5.88
N PRO A 253 10.68 -6.88 6.12
CA PRO A 253 11.84 -6.30 6.80
C PRO A 253 12.35 -5.02 6.14
N ALA A 254 12.99 -4.15 6.89
CA ALA A 254 13.53 -2.88 6.43
C ALA A 254 14.45 -3.02 5.19
N SER A 255 15.38 -3.99 5.24
CA SER A 255 16.30 -4.29 4.13
C SER A 255 15.58 -4.72 2.85
N ASP A 256 14.50 -5.50 2.99
CA ASP A 256 13.71 -5.98 1.85
C ASP A 256 12.90 -4.85 1.22
N LYS A 257 12.27 -3.99 2.04
CA LYS A 257 11.59 -2.78 1.58
C LYS A 257 12.57 -1.87 0.85
N PHE A 258 13.73 -1.59 1.44
CA PHE A 258 14.76 -0.76 0.83
C PHE A 258 15.17 -1.30 -0.55
N GLY A 259 15.49 -2.60 -0.63
CA GLY A 259 15.86 -3.25 -1.89
C GLY A 259 14.76 -3.18 -2.95
N LYS A 260 13.50 -3.32 -2.55
CA LYS A 260 12.35 -3.20 -3.45
C LYS A 260 12.15 -1.76 -3.95
N PHE A 261 12.31 -0.75 -3.10
CA PHE A 261 12.32 0.64 -3.56
C PHE A 261 13.45 0.92 -4.55
N MET A 262 14.63 0.32 -4.34
CA MET A 262 15.73 0.44 -5.29
C MET A 262 15.46 -0.23 -6.65
N SER A 263 14.55 -1.21 -6.72
CA SER A 263 14.12 -1.85 -7.96
C SER A 263 13.00 -1.09 -8.70
N LEU A 264 12.45 -0.02 -8.08
CA LEU A 264 11.38 0.78 -8.67
C LEU A 264 11.82 1.38 -10.02
N PRO A 265 11.02 1.30 -11.09
CA PRO A 265 11.29 2.03 -12.33
C PRO A 265 11.39 3.54 -12.10
N ASP A 266 12.34 4.21 -12.77
CA ASP A 266 12.55 5.66 -12.62
C ASP A 266 11.29 6.47 -12.96
N SER A 267 10.51 6.00 -13.94
CA SER A 267 9.25 6.61 -14.37
C SER A 267 8.16 6.64 -13.28
N LEU A 268 8.28 5.82 -12.25
CA LEU A 268 7.32 5.76 -11.16
C LEU A 268 7.73 6.59 -9.94
N LEU A 269 8.98 7.09 -9.89
CA LEU A 269 9.52 7.79 -8.72
C LEU A 269 8.63 8.97 -8.28
N LEU A 270 8.25 9.84 -9.21
CA LEU A 270 7.39 10.99 -8.89
C LEU A 270 6.08 10.56 -8.23
N LYS A 271 5.41 9.54 -8.79
CA LYS A 271 4.14 9.02 -8.25
C LYS A 271 4.31 8.48 -6.82
N TYR A 272 5.43 7.81 -6.54
CA TYR A 272 5.69 7.28 -5.20
C TYR A 272 6.07 8.38 -4.19
N TYR A 273 6.82 9.39 -4.62
CA TYR A 273 7.06 10.58 -3.80
C TYR A 273 5.76 11.32 -3.47
N GLN A 274 4.87 11.50 -4.46
CA GLN A 274 3.56 12.11 -4.28
C GLN A 274 2.66 11.29 -3.36
N ALA A 275 2.69 9.96 -3.48
CA ALA A 275 1.87 9.08 -2.66
C ALA A 275 2.30 9.08 -1.18
N PHE A 276 3.60 9.02 -0.91
CA PHE A 276 4.12 8.82 0.45
C PHE A 276 4.78 10.04 1.07
N GLY A 277 5.39 10.93 0.27
CA GLY A 277 5.99 12.16 0.77
C GLY A 277 4.94 13.23 1.09
N TYR A 278 5.13 14.00 2.17
CA TYR A 278 4.32 15.18 2.44
C TYR A 278 4.96 16.40 1.76
N LEU A 279 4.63 16.58 0.49
CA LEU A 279 5.13 17.64 -0.37
C LEU A 279 4.01 18.64 -0.69
N TYR A 280 4.33 19.89 -0.67
CA TYR A 280 3.44 20.93 -1.16
C TYR A 280 3.47 21.00 -2.69
N ALA A 281 2.38 21.44 -3.30
CA ALA A 281 2.27 21.54 -4.76
C ALA A 281 3.39 22.40 -5.38
N GLU A 282 3.77 23.47 -4.70
CA GLU A 282 4.85 24.38 -5.12
C GLU A 282 6.24 23.76 -5.13
N GLU A 283 6.45 22.62 -4.45
CA GLU A 283 7.75 21.90 -4.38
C GLU A 283 7.89 20.85 -5.48
N ILE A 284 6.80 20.45 -6.11
CA ILE A 284 6.81 19.39 -7.13
C ILE A 284 7.72 19.70 -8.32
N PRO A 285 7.78 20.94 -8.87
CA PRO A 285 8.70 21.24 -9.96
C PRO A 285 10.17 20.99 -9.63
N ASP A 286 10.62 21.29 -8.41
CA ASP A 286 11.99 21.08 -7.98
C ASP A 286 12.30 19.61 -7.70
N LEU A 287 11.32 18.87 -7.16
CA LEU A 287 11.40 17.41 -7.05
C LEU A 287 11.56 16.73 -8.41
N VAL A 288 10.79 17.17 -9.43
CA VAL A 288 10.89 16.62 -10.80
C VAL A 288 12.31 16.82 -11.34
N LYS A 289 12.85 18.05 -11.27
CA LYS A 289 14.23 18.34 -11.68
C LYS A 289 15.26 17.46 -10.95
N PHE A 290 15.05 17.25 -9.64
CA PHE A 290 15.92 16.40 -8.84
C PHE A 290 15.88 14.93 -9.30
N ILE A 291 14.68 14.38 -9.53
CA ILE A 291 14.49 13.00 -9.99
C ILE A 291 15.14 12.81 -11.37
N GLU A 292 14.91 13.72 -12.30
CA GLU A 292 15.46 13.66 -13.67
C GLU A 292 16.99 13.73 -13.67
N ALA A 293 17.57 14.60 -12.85
CA ALA A 293 19.03 14.76 -12.78
C ALA A 293 19.71 13.61 -12.01
N ASN A 294 19.06 13.00 -11.03
CA ASN A 294 19.66 12.05 -10.10
C ASN A 294 18.71 10.91 -9.72
N PRO A 295 18.21 10.09 -10.66
CA PRO A 295 17.18 9.09 -10.36
C PRO A 295 17.63 8.04 -9.32
N LEU A 296 18.88 7.62 -9.34
CA LEU A 296 19.42 6.68 -8.36
C LEU A 296 19.44 7.27 -6.95
N GLU A 297 19.85 8.53 -6.81
CA GLU A 297 19.86 9.21 -5.51
C GLU A 297 18.43 9.46 -5.02
N ALA A 298 17.51 9.81 -5.91
CA ALA A 298 16.08 9.95 -5.60
C ALA A 298 15.49 8.63 -5.07
N LYS A 299 15.82 7.48 -5.69
CA LYS A 299 15.41 6.17 -5.15
C LYS A 299 15.94 5.93 -3.75
N LYS A 300 17.23 6.20 -3.53
CA LYS A 300 17.86 6.02 -2.21
C LYS A 300 17.19 6.88 -1.15
N GLN A 301 16.94 8.15 -1.44
CA GLN A 301 16.29 9.06 -0.49
C GLN A 301 14.84 8.64 -0.21
N LEU A 302 14.07 8.25 -1.23
CA LEU A 302 12.70 7.73 -1.02
C LEU A 302 12.69 6.47 -0.18
N ALA A 303 13.60 5.52 -0.46
CA ALA A 303 13.74 4.27 0.29
C ALA A 303 14.14 4.55 1.75
N THR A 304 15.14 5.43 1.97
CA THR A 304 15.58 5.87 3.30
C THR A 304 14.41 6.43 4.09
N TYR A 305 13.68 7.39 3.52
CA TYR A 305 12.51 7.99 4.16
C TYR A 305 11.46 6.93 4.54
N PHE A 306 11.04 6.11 3.56
CA PHE A 306 9.94 5.16 3.78
C PHE A 306 10.27 4.11 4.84
N VAL A 307 11.50 3.60 4.85
CA VAL A 307 11.96 2.65 5.86
C VAL A 307 12.08 3.31 7.24
N SER A 308 12.46 4.58 7.28
CA SER A 308 12.60 5.35 8.53
C SER A 308 11.26 5.56 9.25
N ILE A 309 10.17 5.77 8.52
CA ILE A 309 8.85 5.99 9.14
C ILE A 309 8.30 4.73 9.77
N ASP A 310 8.66 3.54 9.31
CA ASP A 310 8.22 2.27 9.91
C ASP A 310 8.65 2.15 11.39
N GLY A 311 9.86 2.57 11.70
CA GLY A 311 10.42 2.54 13.06
C GLY A 311 10.45 3.90 13.74
N ASN A 312 9.90 4.93 13.08
CA ASN A 312 9.97 6.32 13.50
C ASN A 312 11.40 6.77 13.88
N ASN A 313 12.38 6.33 13.09
CA ASN A 313 13.80 6.63 13.32
C ASN A 313 14.56 6.74 11.99
N LEU A 314 15.10 7.93 11.70
CA LEU A 314 15.83 8.20 10.46
C LEU A 314 17.10 7.33 10.30
N GLU A 315 17.73 6.96 11.40
CA GLU A 315 18.94 6.12 11.38
C GLU A 315 18.68 4.70 10.86
N ILE A 316 17.46 4.18 10.99
CA ILE A 316 17.10 2.88 10.40
C ILE A 316 17.25 2.96 8.88
N GLY A 317 16.65 3.97 8.26
CA GLY A 317 16.73 4.16 6.82
C GLY A 317 18.15 4.45 6.33
N ARG A 318 18.94 5.23 7.09
CA ARG A 318 20.35 5.52 6.77
C ARG A 318 21.21 4.25 6.83
N THR A 319 21.01 3.44 7.85
CA THR A 319 21.69 2.14 8.00
C THR A 319 21.39 1.22 6.82
N GLU A 320 20.11 1.12 6.40
CA GLU A 320 19.76 0.30 5.25
C GLU A 320 20.32 0.86 3.93
N ARG A 321 20.41 2.17 3.81
CA ARG A 321 21.10 2.82 2.68
C ARG A 321 22.57 2.45 2.64
N GLU A 322 23.28 2.55 3.76
CA GLU A 322 24.70 2.19 3.86
C GLU A 322 24.93 0.72 3.55
N ASN A 323 24.08 -0.17 4.08
CA ASN A 323 24.11 -1.59 3.80
C ASN A 323 23.90 -1.88 2.32
N PHE A 324 22.94 -1.20 1.69
CA PHE A 324 22.69 -1.33 0.25
C PHE A 324 23.91 -0.84 -0.58
N GLU A 325 24.46 0.33 -0.26
CA GLU A 325 25.61 0.89 -0.95
C GLU A 325 26.85 0.00 -0.80
N ARG A 326 27.10 -0.51 0.41
CA ARG A 326 28.20 -1.47 0.68
C ARG A 326 28.04 -2.73 -0.17
N LYS A 327 26.86 -3.33 -0.15
CA LYS A 327 26.57 -4.62 -0.81
C LYS A 327 26.54 -4.52 -2.33
N PHE A 328 25.92 -3.50 -2.89
CA PHE A 328 25.65 -3.42 -4.33
C PHE A 328 26.55 -2.42 -5.08
N SER A 329 26.94 -1.31 -4.47
CA SER A 329 27.80 -0.31 -5.10
C SER A 329 29.28 -0.64 -4.90
N LYS A 330 29.69 -0.92 -3.66
CA LYS A 330 31.08 -1.27 -3.34
C LYS A 330 31.38 -2.76 -3.51
N ARG A 331 30.35 -3.60 -3.58
CA ARG A 331 30.45 -5.07 -3.65
C ARG A 331 31.18 -5.69 -2.45
N GLU A 332 31.13 -5.05 -1.32
CA GLU A 332 31.69 -5.53 -0.06
C GLU A 332 30.62 -6.31 0.69
N LEU A 333 30.86 -7.61 0.90
CA LEU A 333 29.98 -8.50 1.65
C LEU A 333 30.57 -8.76 3.03
N THR A 334 29.72 -8.72 4.05
CA THR A 334 30.02 -9.14 5.41
C THR A 334 29.31 -10.44 5.73
N ASP A 335 29.67 -11.11 6.83
CA ASP A 335 29.03 -12.37 7.22
C ASP A 335 27.53 -12.23 7.44
N ALA A 336 27.03 -11.05 7.83
CA ALA A 336 25.60 -10.74 7.96
C ALA A 336 24.83 -10.75 6.62
N ASP A 337 25.52 -10.64 5.49
CA ASP A 337 24.90 -10.66 4.17
C ASP A 337 24.61 -12.09 3.65
N PHE A 338 25.10 -13.10 4.37
CA PHE A 338 24.92 -14.50 3.99
C PHE A 338 23.81 -15.17 4.78
N THR A 339 22.93 -15.87 4.08
CA THR A 339 22.11 -16.89 4.72
C THR A 339 22.97 -18.15 4.90
N THR A 340 23.22 -18.51 6.15
CA THR A 340 24.04 -19.71 6.46
C THR A 340 23.17 -20.96 6.38
N VAL A 341 23.68 -22.00 5.71
CA VAL A 341 23.05 -23.32 5.60
C VAL A 341 24.09 -24.38 5.89
N THR A 342 23.74 -25.34 6.74
CA THR A 342 24.62 -26.49 7.04
C THR A 342 24.14 -27.70 6.25
N VAL A 343 25.07 -28.38 5.57
CA VAL A 343 24.81 -29.58 4.77
C VAL A 343 25.81 -30.68 5.07
N ALA A 344 25.43 -31.94 4.80
CA ALA A 344 26.35 -33.06 4.94
C ALA A 344 27.44 -33.03 3.84
N PRO A 345 28.63 -33.59 4.07
CA PRO A 345 29.63 -33.77 3.04
C PRO A 345 29.08 -34.53 1.81
N ASN A 346 29.57 -34.15 0.65
CA ASN A 346 29.11 -34.68 -0.63
C ASN A 346 27.68 -34.30 -1.05
N THR A 347 27.08 -33.29 -0.42
CA THR A 347 25.81 -32.73 -0.87
C THR A 347 25.99 -32.05 -2.23
N THR A 348 25.04 -32.22 -3.16
CA THR A 348 25.06 -31.53 -4.45
C THR A 348 24.72 -30.07 -4.29
N LEU A 349 25.28 -29.21 -5.14
CA LEU A 349 25.00 -27.73 -5.14
C LEU A 349 23.49 -27.46 -5.21
N VAL A 350 22.73 -28.21 -6.02
CA VAL A 350 21.27 -28.04 -6.16
C VAL A 350 20.57 -28.28 -4.82
N ASN A 351 20.92 -29.37 -4.11
CA ASN A 351 20.28 -29.70 -2.84
C ASN A 351 20.65 -28.70 -1.74
N ALA A 352 21.88 -28.21 -1.71
CA ALA A 352 22.32 -27.22 -0.76
C ALA A 352 21.61 -25.87 -0.97
N ILE A 353 21.43 -25.43 -2.22
CA ILE A 353 20.66 -24.23 -2.51
C ILE A 353 19.17 -24.46 -2.19
N ALA A 354 18.61 -25.63 -2.46
CA ALA A 354 17.21 -25.96 -2.16
C ALA A 354 16.93 -25.91 -0.66
N SER A 355 17.86 -26.35 0.19
CA SER A 355 17.70 -26.34 1.65
C SER A 355 17.61 -24.92 2.25
N THR A 356 17.97 -23.88 1.48
CA THR A 356 17.78 -22.48 1.89
C THR A 356 16.32 -22.06 1.94
N GLY A 357 15.42 -22.78 1.28
CA GLY A 357 13.99 -22.44 1.18
C GLY A 357 13.68 -21.16 0.38
N LYS A 358 14.67 -20.58 -0.31
CA LYS A 358 14.53 -19.30 -1.05
C LYS A 358 14.04 -19.47 -2.48
N PHE A 359 13.97 -20.69 -3.01
CA PHE A 359 13.61 -20.99 -4.40
C PHE A 359 12.39 -21.90 -4.45
N ALA A 360 11.50 -21.66 -5.42
CA ALA A 360 10.25 -22.39 -5.52
C ALA A 360 10.43 -23.87 -5.91
N SER A 361 11.53 -24.22 -6.61
CA SER A 361 11.78 -25.60 -7.04
C SER A 361 13.25 -25.85 -7.41
N ASN A 362 13.63 -27.14 -7.37
CA ASN A 362 14.94 -27.58 -7.89
C ASN A 362 15.12 -27.28 -9.39
N GLY A 363 14.03 -27.20 -10.14
CA GLY A 363 14.07 -26.84 -11.57
C GLY A 363 14.49 -25.38 -11.78
N GLU A 364 14.07 -24.47 -10.92
CA GLU A 364 14.51 -23.07 -10.93
C GLU A 364 16.01 -22.98 -10.63
N ILE A 365 16.46 -23.66 -9.57
CA ILE A 365 17.88 -23.70 -9.17
C ILE A 365 18.75 -24.22 -10.31
N LYS A 366 18.36 -25.33 -10.94
CA LYS A 366 19.10 -25.90 -12.09
C LYS A 366 19.20 -24.90 -13.24
N ARG A 367 18.12 -24.18 -13.56
CA ARG A 367 18.14 -23.14 -14.61
C ARG A 367 19.10 -22.01 -14.28
N LEU A 368 19.15 -21.55 -13.02
CA LEU A 368 20.08 -20.52 -12.58
C LEU A 368 21.54 -21.00 -12.69
N ILE A 369 21.84 -22.24 -12.31
CA ILE A 369 23.19 -22.80 -12.43
C ILE A 369 23.58 -22.89 -13.91
N MET A 370 22.72 -23.46 -14.77
CA MET A 370 22.99 -23.59 -16.22
C MET A 370 23.14 -22.23 -16.93
N ALA A 371 22.44 -21.19 -16.45
CA ALA A 371 22.63 -19.82 -16.92
C ALA A 371 23.91 -19.16 -16.40
N GLY A 372 24.74 -19.87 -15.61
CA GLY A 372 25.97 -19.32 -15.02
C GLY A 372 25.72 -18.22 -13.97
N ALA A 373 24.53 -18.27 -13.34
CA ALA A 373 24.13 -17.30 -12.33
C ALA A 373 24.52 -17.73 -10.91
N VAL A 374 25.21 -18.84 -10.74
CA VAL A 374 25.75 -19.30 -9.44
C VAL A 374 27.27 -19.20 -9.47
N THR A 375 27.84 -18.44 -8.54
CA THR A 375 29.27 -18.11 -8.50
C THR A 375 29.80 -18.29 -7.09
N ASP A 376 30.96 -18.91 -6.96
CA ASP A 376 31.77 -18.88 -5.74
C ASP A 376 32.30 -17.46 -5.55
N ILE A 377 32.06 -16.87 -4.38
CA ILE A 377 32.39 -15.46 -4.12
C ILE A 377 33.89 -15.28 -3.90
N ASP A 378 34.54 -16.28 -3.32
CA ASP A 378 35.97 -16.20 -2.97
C ASP A 378 36.84 -16.44 -4.20
N THR A 379 36.51 -17.45 -5.03
CA THR A 379 37.28 -17.78 -6.25
C THR A 379 36.79 -17.02 -7.50
N LYS A 380 35.56 -16.46 -7.46
CA LYS A 380 34.85 -15.84 -8.59
C LYS A 380 34.52 -16.79 -9.74
N GLU A 381 34.65 -18.09 -9.53
CA GLU A 381 34.35 -19.10 -10.52
C GLU A 381 32.85 -19.41 -10.55
N LYS A 382 32.32 -19.69 -11.75
CA LYS A 382 30.96 -20.18 -11.91
C LYS A 382 30.91 -21.64 -11.49
N LEU A 383 29.92 -21.95 -10.64
CA LEU A 383 29.70 -23.32 -10.18
C LEU A 383 28.77 -24.05 -11.12
N GLU A 384 29.13 -25.28 -11.46
CA GLU A 384 28.36 -26.14 -12.36
C GLU A 384 27.36 -27.03 -11.58
N ILE A 385 26.40 -27.62 -12.30
CA ILE A 385 25.37 -28.49 -11.73
C ILE A 385 25.96 -29.75 -11.08
N SER A 386 27.10 -30.18 -11.57
CA SER A 386 27.88 -31.32 -11.07
C SER A 386 28.69 -31.03 -9.80
N TYR A 387 28.72 -29.76 -9.36
CA TYR A 387 29.53 -29.38 -8.20
C TYR A 387 29.04 -30.07 -6.93
N ILE A 388 29.96 -30.71 -6.23
CA ILE A 388 29.75 -31.43 -4.98
C ILE A 388 30.46 -30.70 -3.86
N LEU A 389 29.74 -30.45 -2.77
CA LEU A 389 30.23 -29.73 -1.60
C LEU A 389 31.07 -30.65 -0.70
N THR A 390 32.36 -30.38 -0.64
CA THR A 390 33.32 -31.08 0.22
C THR A 390 33.92 -30.21 1.29
N LYS A 391 33.73 -28.92 1.20
CA LYS A 391 34.20 -27.86 2.14
C LYS A 391 33.23 -26.71 2.16
N ASP A 392 33.39 -25.85 3.15
CA ASP A 392 32.62 -24.60 3.24
C ASP A 392 32.85 -23.74 2.00
N VAL A 393 31.76 -23.11 1.52
CA VAL A 393 31.79 -22.24 0.36
C VAL A 393 30.83 -21.05 0.54
N LYS A 394 31.25 -19.87 0.08
CA LYS A 394 30.39 -18.69 -0.02
C LYS A 394 29.95 -18.52 -1.46
N ILE A 395 28.66 -18.62 -1.73
CA ILE A 395 28.12 -18.55 -3.09
C ILE A 395 27.16 -17.38 -3.27
N LYS A 396 27.15 -16.84 -4.49
CA LYS A 396 26.13 -15.92 -4.96
C LYS A 396 25.23 -16.64 -5.96
N VAL A 397 23.90 -16.54 -5.75
CA VAL A 397 22.90 -17.15 -6.62
C VAL A 397 22.01 -16.04 -7.21
N GLY A 398 22.12 -15.82 -8.51
CA GLY A 398 21.46 -14.72 -9.19
C GLY A 398 22.02 -13.35 -8.75
N LYS A 399 21.18 -12.30 -8.81
CA LYS A 399 21.61 -10.93 -8.48
C LYS A 399 21.58 -10.63 -6.97
N LEU A 400 20.71 -11.29 -6.22
CA LEU A 400 20.30 -10.85 -4.87
C LEU A 400 20.68 -11.81 -3.74
N ASN A 401 20.82 -13.11 -4.01
CA ASN A 401 20.96 -14.12 -2.96
C ASN A 401 22.44 -14.46 -2.72
N THR A 402 22.86 -14.45 -1.46
CA THR A 402 24.19 -14.85 -1.00
C THR A 402 24.05 -15.88 0.11
N PHE A 403 24.78 -16.99 -0.02
CA PHE A 403 24.72 -18.11 0.93
C PHE A 403 26.11 -18.47 1.41
N LYS A 404 26.25 -18.72 2.71
CA LYS A 404 27.39 -19.39 3.30
C LYS A 404 26.97 -20.84 3.55
N ILE A 405 27.54 -21.78 2.81
CA ILE A 405 27.27 -23.20 2.96
C ILE A 405 28.36 -23.79 3.83
N GLU A 406 27.98 -24.30 4.98
CA GLU A 406 28.88 -25.00 5.91
C GLU A 406 28.71 -26.50 5.75
N VAL A 407 29.80 -27.21 5.57
CA VAL A 407 29.81 -28.67 5.40
C VAL A 407 30.21 -29.32 6.72
N LYS A 408 29.25 -30.01 7.37
CA LYS A 408 29.44 -30.67 8.67
C LYS A 408 28.94 -32.08 8.65
#